data_996cc29e43727a8469331fc7f797bbf9
#
_entry.id   996cc29e43727a8469331fc7f797bbf9
#
_cell.length_a   1.000
_cell.length_b   1.000
_cell.length_c   1.000
_cell.angle_alpha   90.00
_cell.angle_beta   90.00
_cell.angle_gamma   90.00
#
_symmetry.space_group_name_H-M   'P 1'
#
loop_
_entity.id
_entity.type
_entity.pdbx_description
1 polymer ?
#
loop_
_entity_poly.entity_id
_entity_poly.type
_entity_poly.pdbx_seq_one_letter_code
_entity_poly.pdbx_strand_id
1 'polypeptide(L)'
;MKYLVVLLSFLLVTPNASKPLFEEEKTELCNDGICVVQFNAKFNAANEVTWLDDLTDCSTATVDIMADPSLPQDYKIVVVPTILVLEDGEEVARFQANIMMTMEATRDEVQESIDNIIMSKF
;
A
#
# COMPACT_ATOMS: atom_id res chain seq x y z
N MET A 1 15.72 -6.51 48.07
CA MET A 1 15.62 -6.52 47.42
C MET A 1 15.38 -6.47 46.86
N LYS A 2 15.44 -6.34 46.91
CA LYS A 2 15.35 -6.23 46.07
C LYS A 2 15.04 -6.20 45.25
N TYR A 3 15.15 -6.07 45.17
CA TYR A 3 15.09 -6.05 44.00
C TYR A 3 14.65 -6.08 43.24
N LEU A 4 14.76 -5.98 43.44
CA LEU A 4 14.68 -6.08 42.42
C LEU A 4 14.10 -6.05 41.76
N VAL A 5 14.23 -5.90 42.15
CA VAL A 5 13.93 -5.94 41.09
C VAL A 5 13.56 -5.76 40.38
N VAL A 6 13.84 -5.44 40.43
CA VAL A 6 13.75 -5.32 39.35
C VAL A 6 13.48 -5.32 38.61
N LEU A 7 13.71 -5.14 38.72
CA LEU A 7 13.69 -5.16 37.68
C LEU A 7 13.30 -5.28 36.95
N LEU A 8 13.36 -5.14 37.06
CA LEU A 8 13.12 -5.32 35.97
C LEU A 8 12.62 -5.27 35.31
N SER A 9 12.70 -5.00 35.35
CA SER A 9 12.38 -5.00 34.26
C SER A 9 12.20 -4.91 33.70
N PHE A 10 12.42 -4.61 33.52
CA PHE A 10 12.48 -4.50 32.44
C PHE A 10 12.19 -4.67 31.74
N LEU A 11 12.36 -4.48 31.83
CA LEU A 11 12.25 -4.69 30.83
C LEU A 11 11.73 -4.80 30.28
N LEU A 12 11.69 -4.52 30.17
CA LEU A 12 11.30 -4.60 29.32
C LEU A 12 10.95 -4.49 28.65
N VAL A 13 11.12 -4.29 28.59
CA VAL A 13 10.95 -4.10 27.74
C VAL A 13 10.70 -4.05 26.90
N THR A 14 10.54 -3.86 26.59
CA THR A 14 10.53 -3.68 25.65
C THR A 14 10.59 -4.21 24.61
N PRO A 15 10.82 -4.50 24.38
CA PRO A 15 11.45 -5.18 23.33
C PRO A 15 10.61 -5.55 22.20
N ASN A 16 9.78 -5.79 22.07
CA ASN A 16 8.88 -6.19 21.05
C ASN A 16 8.60 -5.10 20.08
N ALA A 17 9.35 -4.10 20.09
CA ALA A 17 9.06 -2.92 19.33
C ALA A 17 9.29 -3.10 17.83
N SER A 18 10.16 -4.00 17.42
CA SER A 18 10.52 -4.06 16.02
C SER A 18 9.36 -4.52 15.13
N LYS A 19 8.56 -5.43 15.61
CA LYS A 19 7.46 -5.92 14.79
C LYS A 19 6.42 -4.86 14.52
N PRO A 20 5.98 -4.10 15.53
CA PRO A 20 5.04 -3.04 15.25
C PRO A 20 5.56 -2.01 14.26
N LEU A 21 6.86 -1.78 14.27
CA LEU A 21 7.42 -0.80 13.36
C LEU A 21 7.22 -1.18 11.91
N PHE A 22 7.42 -2.46 11.58
CA PHE A 22 7.20 -2.89 10.22
C PHE A 22 5.77 -2.74 9.80
N GLU A 23 4.87 -3.08 10.67
CA GLU A 23 3.47 -2.95 10.33
C GLU A 23 3.08 -1.51 10.17
N GLU A 24 3.65 -0.64 10.98
CA GLU A 24 3.36 0.77 10.84
C GLU A 24 3.84 1.32 9.51
N GLU A 25 5.01 0.88 9.07
CA GLU A 25 5.51 1.33 7.79
C GLU A 25 4.59 0.91 6.65
N LYS A 26 4.13 -0.32 6.71
CA LYS A 26 3.25 -0.83 5.67
C LYS A 26 1.97 -0.02 5.58
N THR A 27 1.42 0.38 6.71
CA THR A 27 0.15 1.08 6.71
C THR A 27 0.31 2.58 6.54
N GLU A 28 1.53 3.10 6.59
CA GLU A 28 1.75 4.53 6.48
C GLU A 28 1.28 5.11 5.16
N LEU A 29 1.37 4.34 4.09
CA LEU A 29 0.91 4.82 2.80
C LEU A 29 -0.58 5.08 2.81
N CYS A 30 -1.32 4.32 3.59
CA CYS A 30 -2.77 4.39 3.53
C CYS A 30 -3.34 3.89 4.85
N ASN A 31 -3.18 4.71 5.89
CA ASN A 31 -3.64 4.33 7.22
C ASN A 31 -5.13 4.26 7.31
N ASP A 32 -5.83 5.03 6.51
CA ASP A 32 -7.18 5.40 6.81
C ASP A 32 -7.87 5.78 5.52
N GLY A 33 -9.04 5.24 5.30
CA GLY A 33 -9.82 5.55 4.12
C GLY A 33 -9.34 4.80 2.89
N ILE A 34 -9.72 5.31 1.74
CA ILE A 34 -9.45 4.67 0.46
C ILE A 34 -8.24 5.30 -0.19
N CYS A 35 -7.28 4.46 -0.57
CA CYS A 35 -6.09 4.87 -1.28
C CYS A 35 -5.93 4.04 -2.53
N VAL A 36 -5.45 4.68 -3.59
CA VAL A 36 -5.08 3.98 -4.81
C VAL A 36 -3.58 4.15 -4.98
N VAL A 37 -2.86 3.05 -5.02
CA VAL A 37 -1.40 3.07 -5.07
C VAL A 37 -0.94 2.40 -6.34
N GLN A 38 -0.15 3.11 -7.12
CA GLN A 38 0.47 2.55 -8.30
C GLN A 38 1.90 2.13 -7.97
N PHE A 39 2.22 0.88 -8.27
CA PHE A 39 3.59 0.39 -8.17
C PHE A 39 4.15 0.31 -9.57
N ASN A 40 5.26 1.00 -9.81
CA ASN A 40 5.90 0.97 -11.11
C ASN A 40 7.41 1.02 -10.89
N ALA A 41 8.17 0.95 -11.97
CA ALA A 41 9.62 1.01 -11.90
C ALA A 41 10.08 2.05 -12.90
N LYS A 42 11.24 2.64 -12.59
CA LYS A 42 11.79 3.69 -13.45
C LYS A 42 12.00 3.19 -14.87
N PHE A 43 12.44 1.94 -15.01
CA PHE A 43 12.68 1.40 -16.34
C PHE A 43 11.39 1.26 -17.15
N ASN A 44 10.24 1.35 -16.51
CA ASN A 44 8.94 1.26 -17.17
C ASN A 44 8.18 2.58 -17.11
N ALA A 45 8.88 3.69 -16.97
CA ALA A 45 8.25 5.00 -16.79
C ALA A 45 7.36 5.38 -17.96
N ALA A 46 7.69 4.90 -19.16
CA ALA A 46 6.89 5.23 -20.35
C ALA A 46 5.47 4.67 -20.25
N ASN A 47 5.27 3.64 -19.43
CA ASN A 47 3.96 3.01 -19.27
C ASN A 47 3.32 3.36 -17.95
N GLU A 48 3.83 4.39 -17.28
CA GLU A 48 3.24 4.81 -16.01
C GLU A 48 1.82 5.30 -16.24
N VAL A 49 0.93 4.89 -15.32
CA VAL A 49 -0.45 5.34 -15.38
C VAL A 49 -0.50 6.81 -14.98
N THR A 50 -1.14 7.62 -15.79
CA THR A 50 -1.11 9.08 -15.61
C THR A 50 -2.43 9.66 -15.15
N TRP A 51 -3.48 8.85 -15.02
CA TRP A 51 -4.82 9.34 -14.68
C TRP A 51 -5.19 9.12 -13.22
N LEU A 52 -4.22 8.78 -12.36
CA LEU A 52 -4.54 8.58 -10.95
C LEU A 52 -5.11 9.84 -10.31
N ASP A 53 -4.60 10.99 -10.72
CA ASP A 53 -5.06 12.25 -10.14
C ASP A 53 -6.48 12.60 -10.52
N ASP A 54 -7.02 11.91 -11.52
CA ASP A 54 -8.41 12.13 -11.92
C ASP A 54 -9.40 11.31 -11.11
N LEU A 55 -8.91 10.44 -10.25
CA LEU A 55 -9.78 9.66 -9.38
C LEU A 55 -10.33 10.54 -8.26
N THR A 56 -11.55 10.22 -7.82
CA THR A 56 -12.19 11.00 -6.76
C THR A 56 -12.48 10.09 -5.56
N ASP A 57 -12.64 10.73 -4.41
CA ASP A 57 -12.99 10.07 -3.14
C ASP A 57 -11.94 9.10 -2.66
N CYS A 58 -10.68 9.40 -2.96
CA CYS A 58 -9.56 8.58 -2.53
C CYS A 58 -8.30 9.42 -2.51
N SER A 59 -7.28 8.91 -1.83
CA SER A 59 -5.92 9.42 -1.95
C SER A 59 -5.18 8.60 -2.98
N THR A 60 -4.11 9.14 -3.54
CA THR A 60 -3.32 8.40 -4.52
C THR A 60 -1.84 8.50 -4.18
N ALA A 61 -1.08 7.51 -4.60
CA ALA A 61 0.36 7.49 -4.42
C ALA A 61 0.99 6.62 -5.50
N THR A 62 2.24 6.91 -5.82
CA THR A 62 3.02 6.10 -6.74
C THR A 62 4.29 5.67 -6.03
N VAL A 63 4.60 4.39 -6.10
CA VAL A 63 5.76 3.80 -5.45
C VAL A 63 6.68 3.24 -6.52
N ASP A 64 7.95 3.59 -6.44
CA ASP A 64 8.99 3.02 -7.30
C ASP A 64 9.50 1.76 -6.61
N ILE A 65 9.25 0.60 -7.20
CA ILE A 65 9.59 -0.66 -6.56
C ILE A 65 11.08 -0.85 -6.37
N MET A 66 11.89 -0.11 -7.12
CA MET A 66 13.34 -0.22 -6.99
C MET A 66 13.85 0.66 -5.86
N ALA A 67 13.17 1.77 -5.58
CA ALA A 67 13.59 2.67 -4.53
C ALA A 67 13.14 2.19 -3.15
N ASP A 68 12.02 1.49 -3.10
CA ASP A 68 11.47 1.03 -1.82
C ASP A 68 10.97 -0.40 -2.01
N PRO A 69 11.85 -1.38 -1.92
CA PRO A 69 11.48 -2.76 -2.23
C PRO A 69 10.64 -3.44 -1.15
N SER A 70 10.56 -2.88 0.06
CA SER A 70 9.82 -3.56 1.12
C SER A 70 8.31 -3.52 0.85
N LEU A 71 7.80 -2.41 0.33
CA LEU A 71 6.37 -2.29 0.06
C LEU A 71 5.88 -3.25 -1.03
N PRO A 72 6.58 -3.35 -2.17
CA PRO A 72 6.12 -4.32 -3.17
C PRO A 72 6.19 -5.76 -2.67
N GLN A 73 7.13 -6.07 -1.76
CA GLN A 73 7.16 -7.41 -1.18
C GLN A 73 5.97 -7.63 -0.27
N ASP A 74 5.64 -6.66 0.54
CA ASP A 74 4.52 -6.77 1.47
C ASP A 74 3.20 -6.99 0.73
N TYR A 75 3.01 -6.32 -0.37
CA TYR A 75 1.77 -6.42 -1.14
C TYR A 75 1.89 -7.42 -2.29
N LYS A 76 3.00 -8.13 -2.37
CA LYS A 76 3.20 -9.21 -3.35
C LYS A 76 3.00 -8.71 -4.77
N ILE A 77 3.70 -7.63 -5.09
CA ILE A 77 3.66 -7.07 -6.43
C ILE A 77 4.57 -7.89 -7.33
N VAL A 78 4.03 -8.41 -8.42
CA VAL A 78 4.79 -9.30 -9.32
C VAL A 78 4.96 -8.73 -10.71
N VAL A 79 4.17 -7.73 -11.09
CA VAL A 79 4.30 -7.07 -12.39
C VAL A 79 4.17 -5.57 -12.18
N VAL A 80 4.66 -4.78 -13.13
CA VAL A 80 4.51 -3.34 -13.09
C VAL A 80 3.98 -2.84 -14.43
N PRO A 81 3.13 -1.81 -14.41
CA PRO A 81 2.54 -1.24 -13.22
C PRO A 81 1.47 -2.13 -12.62
N THR A 82 1.30 -2.04 -11.32
CA THR A 82 0.18 -2.65 -10.61
C THR A 82 -0.49 -1.55 -9.81
N ILE A 83 -1.80 -1.51 -9.87
CA ILE A 83 -2.58 -0.54 -9.10
C ILE A 83 -3.35 -1.32 -8.05
N LEU A 84 -3.19 -0.92 -6.80
CA LEU A 84 -3.97 -1.47 -5.70
C LEU A 84 -4.96 -0.44 -5.20
N VAL A 85 -6.18 -0.89 -4.94
CA VAL A 85 -7.15 -0.08 -4.22
C VAL A 85 -7.16 -0.61 -2.81
N LEU A 86 -6.79 0.24 -1.87
CA LEU A 86 -6.68 -0.13 -0.46
C LEU A 86 -7.74 0.58 0.34
N GLU A 87 -8.27 -0.11 1.33
CA GLU A 87 -9.14 0.50 2.32
C GLU A 87 -8.54 0.24 3.68
N ASP A 88 -8.16 1.30 4.38
CA ASP A 88 -7.52 1.22 5.70
C ASP A 88 -6.29 0.32 5.67
N GLY A 89 -5.56 0.38 4.56
CA GLY A 89 -4.31 -0.35 4.41
C GLY A 89 -4.47 -1.74 3.82
N GLU A 90 -5.70 -2.20 3.62
CA GLU A 90 -5.93 -3.56 3.13
C GLU A 90 -6.36 -3.55 1.68
N GLU A 91 -5.84 -4.50 0.93
CA GLU A 91 -6.13 -4.58 -0.49
C GLU A 91 -7.58 -5.01 -0.72
N VAL A 92 -8.30 -4.21 -1.50
CA VAL A 92 -9.68 -4.50 -1.88
C VAL A 92 -9.75 -4.90 -3.35
N ALA A 93 -8.94 -4.28 -4.19
CA ALA A 93 -8.93 -4.57 -5.62
C ALA A 93 -7.51 -4.42 -6.15
N ARG A 94 -7.23 -5.13 -7.22
CA ARG A 94 -5.90 -5.14 -7.83
C ARG A 94 -6.03 -5.15 -9.33
N PHE A 95 -5.30 -4.27 -9.98
CA PHE A 95 -5.24 -4.18 -11.43
C PHE A 95 -3.79 -4.33 -11.86
N GLN A 96 -3.52 -5.38 -12.63
CA GLN A 96 -2.13 -5.71 -12.98
C GLN A 96 -1.92 -5.49 -14.46
N ALA A 97 -0.71 -5.06 -14.81
CA ALA A 97 -0.33 -4.87 -16.19
C ALA A 97 -0.30 -6.21 -16.93
N ASN A 98 -0.35 -6.12 -18.24
CA ASN A 98 -0.18 -7.30 -19.09
C ASN A 98 1.30 -7.63 -19.23
N ILE A 99 1.61 -8.65 -20.04
CA ILE A 99 3.00 -9.11 -20.19
C ILE A 99 3.88 -8.06 -20.86
N MET A 100 3.30 -7.07 -21.49
CA MET A 100 4.04 -5.96 -22.11
C MET A 100 4.28 -4.83 -21.12
N MET A 101 3.95 -5.03 -19.86
CA MET A 101 4.08 -4.05 -18.81
C MET A 101 3.26 -2.80 -19.10
N THR A 102 2.08 -3.00 -19.66
CA THR A 102 1.14 -1.91 -19.98
C THR A 102 -0.15 -2.15 -19.23
N MET A 103 -0.67 -1.09 -18.60
CA MET A 103 -1.91 -1.17 -17.84
C MET A 103 -3.09 -1.08 -18.81
N GLU A 104 -3.94 -2.10 -18.78
CA GLU A 104 -5.13 -2.10 -19.61
C GLU A 104 -6.37 -1.61 -18.89
N ALA A 105 -6.33 -1.61 -17.56
CA ALA A 105 -7.43 -1.07 -16.79
C ALA A 105 -7.56 0.42 -17.02
N THR A 106 -8.78 0.92 -16.99
CA THR A 106 -9.05 2.31 -17.24
C THR A 106 -9.34 3.04 -15.94
N ARG A 107 -9.30 4.38 -16.01
CA ARG A 107 -9.65 5.21 -14.87
C ARG A 107 -11.06 4.84 -14.36
N ASP A 108 -11.99 4.63 -15.29
CA ASP A 108 -13.36 4.34 -14.91
C ASP A 108 -13.48 3.02 -14.16
N GLU A 109 -12.71 2.03 -14.57
CA GLU A 109 -12.73 0.74 -13.87
C GLU A 109 -12.22 0.86 -12.45
N VAL A 110 -11.16 1.62 -12.26
CA VAL A 110 -10.62 1.82 -10.93
C VAL A 110 -11.57 2.67 -10.09
N GLN A 111 -12.15 3.71 -10.70
CA GLN A 111 -13.13 4.52 -10.00
C GLN A 111 -14.33 3.70 -9.57
N GLU A 112 -14.74 2.76 -10.38
CA GLU A 112 -15.86 1.90 -10.05
C GLU A 112 -15.56 1.08 -8.78
N SER A 113 -14.33 0.60 -8.63
CA SER A 113 -13.94 -0.12 -7.42
C SER A 113 -14.06 0.78 -6.19
N ILE A 114 -13.65 2.04 -6.33
CA ILE A 114 -13.75 3.00 -5.24
C ILE A 114 -15.22 3.24 -4.89
N ASP A 115 -16.03 3.45 -5.91
CA ASP A 115 -17.44 3.73 -5.70
C ASP A 115 -18.14 2.55 -5.03
N ASN A 116 -17.76 1.34 -5.40
CA ASN A 116 -18.34 0.14 -4.78
C ASN A 116 -18.00 0.04 -3.30
N ILE A 117 -16.79 0.42 -2.93
CA ILE A 117 -16.41 0.44 -1.52
C ILE A 117 -17.31 1.42 -0.77
N ILE A 118 -17.46 2.61 -1.31
CA ILE A 118 -18.27 3.64 -0.66
C ILE A 118 -19.71 3.19 -0.53
N MET A 119 -20.27 2.64 -1.59
CA MET A 119 -21.66 2.20 -1.58
C MET A 119 -21.89 1.06 -0.59
N SER A 120 -20.90 0.22 -0.37
CA SER A 120 -21.06 -0.89 0.54
C SER A 120 -21.16 -0.46 1.99
N LYS A 121 -20.89 0.80 2.29
CA LYS A 121 -20.96 1.33 3.65
C LYS A 121 -22.33 1.88 4.00
N PHE A 122 -23.23 1.91 3.07
CA PHE A 122 -24.58 2.49 3.31
C PHE A 122 -25.69 1.46 3.30
#